data_21377c99a4d84b0aa0c960aa1c3c51cc
#
_entry.id   21377c99a4d84b0aa0c960aa1c3c51cc
#
_cell.length_a   1.000
_cell.length_b   1.000
_cell.length_c   1.000
_cell.angle_alpha   90.00
_cell.angle_beta   90.00
_cell.angle_gamma   90.00
#
_symmetry.space_group_name_H-M   'P 1'
#
loop_
_entity.id
_entity.type
_entity.pdbx_description
1 polymer ?
#
loop_
_entity_poly.entity_id
_entity_poly.type
_entity_poly.pdbx_seq_one_letter_code
_entity_poly.pdbx_strand_id
1 'polypeptide(L)'
;MREARSLDYFLLTLLALIWASAFFNIKVATYSYGPLTIAFLRIFFGAIPVILLCYTKKIKIEAFSKDWYWFAAIGIINLVIPFFLIAYGVQKVQSSLAAILMASTPLTASILAHFFAKNEKINLIKSIGILVGFSGIIFLFSDNILINENNIFSVFLILFGSCFYVVGGLLTLKISNKKNENVTASILIWGTLVLLPISFFFEQPWNLAPRLDSTISLIYLGIFSTGIAWLLRFYILKHNGLVFQAQVAYLIPIFGVILGFLILNEAITSKAIISLIAVIIGIYIVKKGSKIKIF
;
A
#
# COMPACT_ATOMS: atom_id res chain seq x y z
N MET A 1 -18.38 -18.64 -1.64
CA MET A 1 -18.47 -17.16 -1.61
C MET A 1 -19.96 -16.80 -1.76
N ARG A 2 -20.47 -15.92 -0.94
CA ARG A 2 -21.87 -15.45 -1.04
C ARG A 2 -21.96 -14.26 -2.00
N GLU A 3 -23.15 -13.97 -2.49
CA GLU A 3 -23.40 -12.72 -3.21
C GLU A 3 -23.14 -11.50 -2.33
N ALA A 4 -22.59 -10.44 -2.94
CA ALA A 4 -22.24 -9.22 -2.22
C ALA A 4 -23.51 -8.46 -1.83
N ARG A 5 -23.62 -8.07 -0.56
CA ARG A 5 -24.71 -7.29 0.01
C ARG A 5 -24.30 -5.81 0.08
N SER A 6 -25.25 -4.92 0.30
CA SER A 6 -24.99 -3.47 0.47
C SER A 6 -23.92 -3.19 1.54
N LEU A 7 -23.92 -3.94 2.63
CA LEU A 7 -22.89 -3.86 3.67
C LEU A 7 -21.48 -4.16 3.12
N ASP A 8 -21.33 -5.12 2.22
CA ASP A 8 -20.03 -5.49 1.66
C ASP A 8 -19.46 -4.37 0.77
N TYR A 9 -20.31 -3.69 0.00
CA TYR A 9 -19.92 -2.50 -0.78
C TYR A 9 -19.57 -1.33 0.13
N PHE A 10 -20.31 -1.12 1.22
CA PHE A 10 -19.97 -0.11 2.23
C PHE A 10 -18.59 -0.39 2.85
N LEU A 11 -18.33 -1.64 3.28
CA LEU A 11 -17.05 -2.03 3.87
C LEU A 11 -15.88 -1.91 2.86
N LEU A 12 -16.14 -2.21 1.58
CA LEU A 12 -15.16 -2.04 0.50
C LEU A 12 -14.81 -0.55 0.31
N THR A 13 -15.82 0.31 0.28
CA THR A 13 -15.65 1.76 0.16
C THR A 13 -14.94 2.33 1.37
N LEU A 14 -15.29 1.89 2.58
CA LEU A 14 -14.62 2.28 3.82
C LEU A 14 -13.13 1.87 3.79
N LEU A 15 -12.81 0.66 3.35
CA LEU A 15 -11.44 0.21 3.19
C LEU A 15 -10.67 1.09 2.20
N ALA A 16 -11.30 1.44 1.07
CA ALA A 16 -10.70 2.31 0.08
C ALA A 16 -10.42 3.72 0.63
N LEU A 17 -11.37 4.30 1.39
CA LEU A 17 -11.21 5.59 2.07
C LEU A 17 -10.07 5.55 3.10
N ILE A 18 -10.01 4.51 3.93
CA ILE A 18 -8.95 4.35 4.93
C ILE A 18 -7.57 4.25 4.25
N TRP A 19 -7.44 3.49 3.17
CA TRP A 19 -6.17 3.39 2.46
C TRP A 19 -5.83 4.63 1.65
N ALA A 20 -6.81 5.29 1.04
CA ALA A 20 -6.61 6.56 0.35
C ALA A 20 -6.16 7.67 1.31
N SER A 21 -6.76 7.73 2.51
CA SER A 21 -6.37 8.69 3.54
C SER A 21 -4.94 8.50 4.04
N ALA A 22 -4.33 7.32 3.84
CA ALA A 22 -2.95 7.10 4.24
C ALA A 22 -1.98 8.07 3.55
N PHE A 23 -2.22 8.47 2.29
CA PHE A 23 -1.29 9.31 1.53
C PHE A 23 -1.19 10.71 2.11
N PHE A 24 -2.32 11.37 2.42
CA PHE A 24 -2.26 12.68 3.05
C PHE A 24 -1.73 12.60 4.49
N ASN A 25 -2.07 11.55 5.24
CA ASN A 25 -1.53 11.36 6.60
C ASN A 25 -0.01 11.12 6.58
N ILE A 26 0.52 10.37 5.60
CA ILE A 26 1.97 10.27 5.40
C ILE A 26 2.56 11.66 5.14
N LYS A 27 1.94 12.46 4.25
CA LYS A 27 2.41 13.82 3.94
C LYS A 27 2.45 14.70 5.18
N VAL A 28 1.41 14.70 6.00
CA VAL A 28 1.36 15.46 7.26
C VAL A 28 2.40 14.93 8.26
N ALA A 29 2.57 13.61 8.37
CA ALA A 29 3.59 13.03 9.24
C ALA A 29 5.01 13.45 8.85
N THR A 30 5.31 13.64 7.56
CA THR A 30 6.64 14.07 7.09
C THR A 30 7.00 15.51 7.48
N TYR A 31 6.07 16.30 8.01
CA TYR A 31 6.37 17.64 8.53
C TYR A 31 7.18 17.62 9.83
N SER A 32 7.15 16.51 10.58
CA SER A 32 7.85 16.39 11.86
C SER A 32 8.70 15.15 12.01
N TYR A 33 8.41 14.09 11.22
CA TYR A 33 9.07 12.80 11.36
C TYR A 33 9.82 12.43 10.10
N GLY A 34 10.98 11.78 10.25
CA GLY A 34 11.70 11.17 9.16
C GLY A 34 11.02 9.90 8.64
N PRO A 35 11.37 9.46 7.41
CA PRO A 35 10.73 8.31 6.77
C PRO A 35 10.88 6.99 7.54
N LEU A 36 12.00 6.76 8.20
CA LEU A 36 12.24 5.57 9.02
C LEU A 36 11.33 5.55 10.25
N THR A 37 11.21 6.71 10.92
CA THR A 37 10.34 6.87 12.10
C THR A 37 8.87 6.72 11.72
N ILE A 38 8.46 7.28 10.57
CA ILE A 38 7.09 7.11 10.05
C ILE A 38 6.81 5.62 9.80
N ALA A 39 7.72 4.91 9.11
CA ALA A 39 7.57 3.50 8.82
C ALA A 39 7.53 2.67 10.12
N PHE A 40 8.44 2.94 11.08
CA PHE A 40 8.50 2.27 12.37
C PHE A 40 7.21 2.43 13.17
N LEU A 41 6.83 3.68 13.47
CA LEU A 41 5.66 3.96 14.32
C LEU A 41 4.35 3.52 13.64
N ARG A 42 4.25 3.62 12.31
CA ARG A 42 3.12 3.09 11.56
C ARG A 42 2.96 1.58 11.75
N ILE A 43 4.05 0.82 11.69
CA ILE A 43 4.02 -0.64 11.89
C ILE A 43 3.75 -0.95 13.37
N PHE A 44 4.39 -0.26 14.29
CA PHE A 44 4.22 -0.43 15.73
C PHE A 44 2.77 -0.21 16.16
N PHE A 45 2.18 0.94 15.85
CA PHE A 45 0.77 1.21 16.16
C PHE A 45 -0.19 0.30 15.40
N GLY A 46 0.19 -0.14 14.19
CA GLY A 46 -0.58 -1.10 13.41
C GLY A 46 -0.63 -2.51 14.01
N ALA A 47 0.41 -2.89 14.74
CA ALA A 47 0.45 -4.17 15.43
C ALA A 47 -0.57 -4.25 16.59
N ILE A 48 -0.85 -3.13 17.26
CA ILE A 48 -1.70 -3.09 18.45
C ILE A 48 -3.10 -3.70 18.21
N PRO A 49 -3.93 -3.22 17.25
CA PRO A 49 -5.26 -3.76 17.06
C PRO A 49 -5.25 -5.20 16.56
N VAL A 50 -4.22 -5.62 15.82
CA VAL A 50 -4.11 -7.00 15.33
C VAL A 50 -3.73 -7.95 16.46
N ILE A 51 -2.77 -7.59 17.31
CA ILE A 51 -2.38 -8.36 18.49
C ILE A 51 -3.57 -8.47 19.46
N LEU A 52 -4.29 -7.37 19.70
CA LEU A 52 -5.48 -7.36 20.54
C LEU A 52 -6.56 -8.31 19.99
N LEU A 53 -6.78 -8.30 18.68
CA LEU A 53 -7.71 -9.25 18.05
C LEU A 53 -7.24 -10.71 18.20
N CYS A 54 -5.95 -10.98 18.04
CA CYS A 54 -5.41 -12.32 18.27
C CYS A 54 -5.64 -12.78 19.72
N TYR A 55 -5.41 -11.88 20.68
CA TYR A 55 -5.65 -12.15 22.10
C TYR A 55 -7.12 -12.46 22.39
N THR A 56 -8.05 -11.61 21.92
CA THR A 56 -9.50 -11.79 22.15
C THR A 56 -10.05 -13.05 21.48
N LYS A 57 -9.53 -13.40 20.29
CA LYS A 57 -9.91 -14.63 19.57
C LYS A 57 -9.11 -15.87 19.97
N LYS A 58 -8.24 -15.78 20.97
CA LYS A 58 -7.34 -16.86 21.41
C LYS A 58 -6.53 -17.46 20.22
N ILE A 59 -6.08 -16.61 19.29
CA ILE A 59 -5.24 -17.01 18.17
C ILE A 59 -3.79 -16.93 18.64
N LYS A 60 -3.07 -18.05 18.56
CA LYS A 60 -1.64 -18.10 18.91
C LYS A 60 -0.85 -17.29 17.88
N ILE A 61 -0.06 -16.32 18.35
CA ILE A 61 0.91 -15.57 17.54
C ILE A 61 2.20 -16.38 17.49
N GLU A 62 2.67 -16.67 16.29
CA GLU A 62 3.83 -17.55 16.06
C GLU A 62 5.06 -16.81 15.54
N ALA A 63 5.20 -15.51 15.86
CA ALA A 63 6.27 -14.65 15.36
C ALA A 63 7.68 -15.24 15.56
N PHE A 64 7.91 -15.96 16.65
CA PHE A 64 9.20 -16.57 17.01
C PHE A 64 9.18 -18.10 16.90
N SER A 65 8.25 -18.69 16.12
CA SER A 65 8.21 -20.11 15.82
C SER A 65 9.35 -20.50 14.86
N LYS A 66 9.44 -21.79 14.52
CA LYS A 66 10.40 -22.29 13.50
C LYS A 66 10.29 -21.61 12.14
N ASP A 67 9.15 -20.98 11.84
CA ASP A 67 8.91 -20.24 10.59
C ASP A 67 9.23 -18.74 10.70
N TRP A 68 9.90 -18.30 11.79
CA TRP A 68 10.20 -16.90 12.08
C TRP A 68 10.87 -16.15 10.92
N TYR A 69 11.74 -16.83 10.17
CA TYR A 69 12.46 -16.25 9.04
C TYR A 69 11.52 -15.85 7.89
N TRP A 70 10.41 -16.57 7.67
CA TRP A 70 9.38 -16.18 6.72
C TRP A 70 8.64 -14.93 7.20
N PHE A 71 8.28 -14.85 8.48
CA PHE A 71 7.64 -13.66 9.03
C PHE A 71 8.55 -12.45 8.97
N ALA A 72 9.84 -12.61 9.29
CA ALA A 72 10.84 -11.55 9.17
C ALA A 72 11.04 -11.11 7.72
N ALA A 73 11.24 -12.04 6.79
CA ALA A 73 11.43 -11.74 5.37
C ALA A 73 10.20 -11.01 4.78
N ILE A 74 8.98 -11.51 5.06
CA ILE A 74 7.74 -10.87 4.60
C ILE A 74 7.57 -9.51 5.28
N GLY A 75 7.82 -9.41 6.59
CA GLY A 75 7.77 -8.14 7.32
C GLY A 75 8.69 -7.08 6.72
N ILE A 76 9.93 -7.45 6.39
CA ILE A 76 10.89 -6.54 5.74
C ILE A 76 10.42 -6.17 4.33
N ILE A 77 10.08 -7.15 3.50
CA ILE A 77 9.79 -6.94 2.07
C ILE A 77 8.42 -6.27 1.87
N ASN A 78 7.41 -6.64 2.67
CA ASN A 78 6.04 -6.16 2.48
C ASN A 78 5.67 -4.94 3.32
N LEU A 79 6.43 -4.62 4.38
CA LEU A 79 6.13 -3.51 5.27
C LEU A 79 7.32 -2.53 5.39
N VAL A 80 8.47 -3.00 5.88
CA VAL A 80 9.61 -2.12 6.19
C VAL A 80 10.05 -1.34 4.96
N ILE A 81 10.41 -2.04 3.89
CA ILE A 81 10.94 -1.41 2.67
C ILE A 81 9.90 -0.52 2.01
N PRO A 82 8.67 -0.98 1.67
CA PRO A 82 7.71 -0.13 0.98
C PRO A 82 7.24 1.06 1.83
N PHE A 83 7.05 0.91 3.14
CA PHE A 83 6.62 2.02 3.98
C PHE A 83 7.70 3.11 4.07
N PHE A 84 8.96 2.71 4.18
CA PHE A 84 10.09 3.64 4.12
C PHE A 84 10.17 4.36 2.78
N LEU A 85 10.17 3.60 1.66
CA LEU A 85 10.29 4.17 0.32
C LEU A 85 9.16 5.13 -0.02
N ILE A 86 7.92 4.77 0.35
CA ILE A 86 6.74 5.62 0.12
C ILE A 86 6.81 6.87 1.00
N ALA A 87 7.16 6.74 2.28
CA ALA A 87 7.28 7.89 3.18
C ALA A 87 8.38 8.85 2.69
N TYR A 88 9.52 8.33 2.24
CA TYR A 88 10.59 9.12 1.67
C TYR A 88 10.15 9.85 0.39
N GLY A 89 9.48 9.14 -0.52
CA GLY A 89 8.98 9.72 -1.77
C GLY A 89 7.94 10.81 -1.55
N VAL A 90 7.00 10.62 -0.62
CA VAL A 90 5.92 11.58 -0.31
C VAL A 90 6.44 12.89 0.30
N GLN A 91 7.67 12.93 0.84
CA GLN A 91 8.26 14.22 1.25
C GLN A 91 8.33 15.23 0.10
N LYS A 92 8.60 14.79 -1.12
CA LYS A 92 8.83 15.63 -2.31
C LYS A 92 7.66 15.61 -3.32
N VAL A 93 6.73 14.66 -3.18
CA VAL A 93 5.57 14.48 -4.07
C VAL A 93 4.29 14.84 -3.33
N GLN A 94 3.29 15.38 -4.04
CA GLN A 94 1.95 15.60 -3.49
C GLN A 94 1.30 14.26 -3.12
N SER A 95 0.46 14.26 -2.08
CA SER A 95 -0.19 13.04 -1.59
C SER A 95 -1.16 12.45 -2.62
N SER A 96 -1.86 13.30 -3.37
CA SER A 96 -2.74 12.92 -4.48
C SER A 96 -1.99 12.21 -5.59
N LEU A 97 -0.80 12.71 -5.96
CA LEU A 97 0.04 12.09 -6.98
C LEU A 97 0.61 10.76 -6.49
N ALA A 98 0.98 10.66 -5.22
CA ALA A 98 1.42 9.39 -4.62
C ALA A 98 0.29 8.32 -4.65
N ALA A 99 -0.97 8.72 -4.43
CA ALA A 99 -2.12 7.82 -4.57
C ALA A 99 -2.29 7.31 -6.01
N ILE A 100 -2.10 8.17 -7.02
CA ILE A 100 -2.15 7.77 -8.45
C ILE A 100 -0.99 6.80 -8.76
N LEU A 101 0.23 7.10 -8.29
CA LEU A 101 1.38 6.21 -8.47
C LEU A 101 1.13 4.83 -7.87
N MET A 102 0.63 4.77 -6.65
CA MET A 102 0.33 3.51 -5.97
C MET A 102 -0.84 2.74 -6.60
N ALA A 103 -1.72 3.42 -7.34
CA ALA A 103 -2.76 2.75 -8.13
C ALA A 103 -2.18 1.89 -9.25
N SER A 104 -0.93 2.09 -9.67
CA SER A 104 -0.24 1.22 -10.64
C SER A 104 0.15 -0.16 -10.08
N THR A 105 0.01 -0.40 -8.78
CA THR A 105 0.36 -1.68 -8.15
C THR A 105 -0.23 -2.91 -8.87
N PRO A 106 -1.49 -2.94 -9.34
CA PRO A 106 -2.01 -4.06 -10.14
C PRO A 106 -1.30 -4.24 -11.49
N LEU A 107 -0.82 -3.15 -12.10
CA LEU A 107 -0.05 -3.21 -13.35
C LEU A 107 1.32 -3.84 -13.09
N THR A 108 2.01 -3.37 -12.05
CA THR A 108 3.27 -3.94 -11.55
C THR A 108 3.10 -5.41 -11.17
N ALA A 109 2.00 -5.76 -10.50
CA ALA A 109 1.68 -7.13 -10.14
C ALA A 109 1.54 -8.03 -11.37
N SER A 110 0.92 -7.54 -12.45
CA SER A 110 0.79 -8.29 -13.70
C SER A 110 2.14 -8.57 -14.36
N ILE A 111 3.06 -7.60 -14.30
CA ILE A 111 4.44 -7.76 -14.82
C ILE A 111 5.19 -8.79 -13.97
N LEU A 112 5.23 -8.63 -12.66
CA LEU A 112 5.97 -9.52 -11.78
C LEU A 112 5.39 -10.94 -11.78
N ALA A 113 4.05 -11.08 -11.84
CA ALA A 113 3.42 -12.40 -11.94
C ALA A 113 3.81 -13.16 -13.20
N HIS A 114 4.06 -12.48 -14.33
CA HIS A 114 4.56 -13.10 -15.55
C HIS A 114 5.87 -13.87 -15.33
N PHE A 115 6.77 -13.32 -14.51
CA PHE A 115 8.09 -13.92 -14.24
C PHE A 115 8.06 -14.94 -13.09
N PHE A 116 7.27 -14.68 -12.06
CA PHE A 116 7.32 -15.42 -10.79
C PHE A 116 6.15 -16.40 -10.58
N ALA A 117 5.03 -16.25 -11.30
CA ALA A 117 3.86 -17.14 -11.18
C ALA A 117 3.72 -18.04 -12.42
N LYS A 118 3.62 -19.37 -12.20
CA LYS A 118 3.60 -20.36 -13.29
C LYS A 118 2.45 -20.18 -14.29
N ASN A 119 1.29 -19.68 -13.84
CA ASN A 119 0.05 -19.62 -14.62
C ASN A 119 -0.42 -18.18 -14.94
N GLU A 120 0.44 -17.18 -14.72
CA GLU A 120 0.09 -15.76 -14.87
C GLU A 120 0.93 -15.12 -16.00
N LYS A 121 0.68 -15.54 -17.25
CA LYS A 121 1.39 -14.97 -18.41
C LYS A 121 0.76 -13.66 -18.88
N ILE A 122 1.60 -12.75 -19.39
CA ILE A 122 1.15 -11.54 -20.09
C ILE A 122 0.69 -11.95 -21.49
N ASN A 123 -0.52 -11.49 -21.85
CA ASN A 123 -1.06 -11.56 -23.20
C ASN A 123 -1.15 -10.15 -23.80
N LEU A 124 -1.51 -10.04 -25.07
CA LEU A 124 -1.60 -8.76 -25.79
C LEU A 124 -2.51 -7.75 -25.07
N ILE A 125 -3.64 -8.20 -24.53
CA ILE A 125 -4.58 -7.32 -23.81
C ILE A 125 -3.97 -6.79 -22.52
N LYS A 126 -3.30 -7.66 -21.73
CA LYS A 126 -2.55 -7.22 -20.54
C LYS A 126 -1.45 -6.23 -20.93
N SER A 127 -0.72 -6.48 -22.01
CA SER A 127 0.33 -5.56 -22.50
C SER A 127 -0.23 -4.18 -22.82
N ILE A 128 -1.33 -4.10 -23.55
CA ILE A 128 -2.01 -2.83 -23.86
C ILE A 128 -2.41 -2.11 -22.56
N GLY A 129 -3.02 -2.82 -21.61
CA GLY A 129 -3.43 -2.22 -20.33
C GLY A 129 -2.24 -1.69 -19.51
N ILE A 130 -1.13 -2.42 -19.49
CA ILE A 130 0.11 -2.00 -18.84
C ILE A 130 0.66 -0.74 -19.51
N LEU A 131 0.75 -0.71 -20.84
CA LEU A 131 1.24 0.44 -21.59
C LEU A 131 0.36 1.68 -21.33
N VAL A 132 -0.97 1.55 -21.42
CA VAL A 132 -1.91 2.64 -21.15
C VAL A 132 -1.75 3.18 -19.72
N GLY A 133 -1.67 2.32 -18.71
CA GLY A 133 -1.53 2.74 -17.33
C GLY A 133 -0.20 3.46 -17.05
N PHE A 134 0.92 2.91 -17.53
CA PHE A 134 2.22 3.55 -17.34
C PHE A 134 2.41 4.81 -18.19
N SER A 135 1.82 4.90 -19.40
CA SER A 135 1.83 6.15 -20.16
C SER A 135 1.11 7.29 -19.43
N GLY A 136 0.03 6.98 -18.70
CA GLY A 136 -0.61 7.94 -17.80
C GLY A 136 0.32 8.45 -16.70
N ILE A 137 1.13 7.58 -16.10
CA ILE A 137 2.12 8.00 -15.09
C ILE A 137 3.22 8.84 -15.73
N ILE A 138 3.75 8.46 -16.86
CA ILE A 138 4.77 9.23 -17.59
C ILE A 138 4.22 10.62 -17.94
N PHE A 139 2.98 10.68 -18.43
CA PHE A 139 2.32 11.95 -18.74
C PHE A 139 2.15 12.84 -17.51
N LEU A 140 1.80 12.26 -16.34
CA LEU A 140 1.65 13.00 -15.08
C LEU A 140 2.92 13.78 -14.70
N PHE A 141 4.07 13.20 -14.92
CA PHE A 141 5.36 13.76 -14.51
C PHE A 141 6.17 14.38 -15.67
N SER A 142 5.60 14.47 -16.87
CA SER A 142 6.32 14.94 -18.07
C SER A 142 6.97 16.31 -17.91
N ASP A 143 6.33 17.26 -17.19
CA ASP A 143 6.91 18.59 -16.93
C ASP A 143 8.04 18.54 -15.89
N ASN A 144 7.92 17.65 -14.89
CA ASN A 144 8.88 17.51 -13.81
C ASN A 144 10.16 16.77 -14.23
N ILE A 145 10.07 15.93 -15.27
CA ILE A 145 11.23 15.25 -15.87
C ILE A 145 12.25 16.26 -16.40
N LEU A 146 11.78 17.41 -16.86
CA LEU A 146 12.62 18.45 -17.44
C LEU A 146 13.15 19.47 -16.43
N ILE A 147 12.61 19.52 -15.18
CA ILE A 147 12.81 20.65 -14.27
C ILE A 147 13.41 20.27 -12.91
N ASN A 148 13.25 19.02 -12.42
CA ASN A 148 13.70 18.70 -11.05
C ASN A 148 14.00 17.19 -10.81
N GLU A 149 15.28 16.84 -10.78
CA GLU A 149 15.76 15.47 -10.58
C GLU A 149 15.26 14.83 -9.26
N ASN A 150 15.13 15.64 -8.20
CA ASN A 150 14.66 15.15 -6.88
C ASN A 150 13.22 14.63 -6.91
N ASN A 151 12.35 15.17 -7.76
CA ASN A 151 10.98 14.71 -7.88
C ASN A 151 10.89 13.39 -8.62
N ILE A 152 11.71 13.19 -9.65
CA ILE A 152 11.79 11.94 -10.42
C ILE A 152 12.25 10.78 -9.52
N PHE A 153 13.30 11.01 -8.75
CA PHE A 153 13.79 10.00 -7.80
C PHE A 153 12.70 9.59 -6.80
N SER A 154 11.95 10.55 -6.27
CA SER A 154 10.83 10.29 -5.35
C SER A 154 9.71 9.48 -6.00
N VAL A 155 9.40 9.74 -7.27
CA VAL A 155 8.45 8.95 -8.07
C VAL A 155 8.91 7.49 -8.20
N PHE A 156 10.20 7.29 -8.55
CA PHE A 156 10.78 5.95 -8.62
C PHE A 156 10.71 5.22 -7.29
N LEU A 157 10.98 5.88 -6.17
CA LEU A 157 10.91 5.26 -4.85
C LEU A 157 9.50 4.79 -4.53
N ILE A 158 8.45 5.58 -4.84
CA ILE A 158 7.06 5.18 -4.62
C ILE A 158 6.69 3.99 -5.51
N LEU A 159 7.04 4.02 -6.80
CA LEU A 159 6.81 2.90 -7.72
C LEU A 159 7.57 1.64 -7.29
N PHE A 160 8.81 1.79 -6.85
CA PHE A 160 9.62 0.69 -6.37
C PHE A 160 9.04 0.09 -5.08
N GLY A 161 8.49 0.93 -4.19
CA GLY A 161 7.71 0.49 -3.04
C GLY A 161 6.51 -0.39 -3.46
N SER A 162 5.84 -0.06 -4.56
CA SER A 162 4.75 -0.89 -5.09
C SER A 162 5.21 -2.28 -5.55
N CYS A 163 6.43 -2.39 -6.11
CA CYS A 163 7.03 -3.69 -6.45
C CYS A 163 7.23 -4.56 -5.21
N PHE A 164 7.73 -3.98 -4.11
CA PHE A 164 7.93 -4.71 -2.86
C PHE A 164 6.61 -5.19 -2.25
N TYR A 165 5.52 -4.44 -2.36
CA TYR A 165 4.19 -4.93 -1.96
C TYR A 165 3.78 -6.18 -2.74
N VAL A 166 4.03 -6.22 -4.04
CA VAL A 166 3.71 -7.38 -4.86
C VAL A 166 4.58 -8.58 -4.49
N VAL A 167 5.89 -8.39 -4.38
CA VAL A 167 6.83 -9.46 -3.98
C VAL A 167 6.48 -9.99 -2.59
N GLY A 168 6.24 -9.10 -1.62
CA GLY A 168 5.83 -9.49 -0.28
C GLY A 168 4.50 -10.27 -0.26
N GLY A 169 3.54 -9.86 -1.10
CA GLY A 169 2.30 -10.60 -1.32
C GLY A 169 2.54 -12.02 -1.84
N LEU A 170 3.43 -12.18 -2.82
CA LEU A 170 3.81 -13.49 -3.35
C LEU A 170 4.50 -14.37 -2.28
N LEU A 171 5.39 -13.78 -1.47
CA LEU A 171 6.03 -14.51 -0.36
C LEU A 171 5.03 -14.97 0.68
N THR A 172 3.96 -14.23 0.94
CA THR A 172 2.91 -14.62 1.88
C THR A 172 2.23 -15.93 1.49
N LEU A 173 2.25 -16.31 0.21
CA LEU A 173 1.72 -17.60 -0.25
C LEU A 173 2.50 -18.79 0.34
N LYS A 174 3.76 -18.63 0.73
CA LYS A 174 4.59 -19.68 1.36
C LYS A 174 4.10 -20.09 2.74
N ILE A 175 3.33 -19.23 3.41
CA ILE A 175 2.76 -19.46 4.75
C ILE A 175 1.22 -19.34 4.74
N SER A 176 0.60 -19.62 3.59
CA SER A 176 -0.85 -19.52 3.38
C SER A 176 -1.67 -20.54 4.19
N ASN A 177 -1.02 -21.57 4.75
CA ASN A 177 -1.62 -22.54 5.67
C ASN A 177 -1.89 -21.99 7.07
N LYS A 178 -1.34 -20.81 7.41
CA LYS A 178 -1.53 -20.18 8.71
C LYS A 178 -2.73 -19.23 8.71
N LYS A 179 -3.28 -18.97 9.90
CA LYS A 179 -4.36 -17.96 10.04
C LYS A 179 -3.85 -16.57 9.67
N ASN A 180 -4.63 -15.83 8.90
CA ASN A 180 -4.25 -14.50 8.43
C ASN A 180 -3.93 -13.52 9.57
N GLU A 181 -4.67 -13.58 10.68
CA GLU A 181 -4.46 -12.75 11.86
C GLU A 181 -3.09 -13.05 12.50
N ASN A 182 -2.71 -14.33 12.61
CA ASN A 182 -1.39 -14.74 13.11
C ASN A 182 -0.28 -14.24 12.18
N VAL A 183 -0.42 -14.46 10.86
CA VAL A 183 0.56 -13.99 9.86
C VAL A 183 0.74 -12.47 9.97
N THR A 184 -0.37 -11.71 10.01
CA THR A 184 -0.32 -10.25 10.09
C THR A 184 0.33 -9.77 11.38
N ALA A 185 -0.05 -10.33 12.54
CA ALA A 185 0.58 -9.99 13.82
C ALA A 185 2.09 -10.28 13.78
N SER A 186 2.48 -11.45 13.27
CA SER A 186 3.88 -11.88 13.24
C SER A 186 4.74 -11.02 12.32
N ILE A 187 4.26 -10.64 11.13
CA ILE A 187 5.00 -9.76 10.21
C ILE A 187 5.10 -8.32 10.73
N LEU A 188 4.07 -7.82 11.44
CA LEU A 188 4.09 -6.51 12.07
C LEU A 188 5.09 -6.47 13.24
N ILE A 189 5.15 -7.54 14.05
CA ILE A 189 6.14 -7.67 15.13
C ILE A 189 7.55 -7.63 14.55
N TRP A 190 7.85 -8.43 13.52
CA TRP A 190 9.18 -8.42 12.89
C TRP A 190 9.51 -7.10 12.21
N GLY A 191 8.56 -6.48 11.51
CA GLY A 191 8.73 -5.15 10.95
C GLY A 191 9.07 -4.10 12.01
N THR A 192 8.40 -4.15 13.17
CA THR A 192 8.68 -3.29 14.33
C THR A 192 10.08 -3.54 14.88
N LEU A 193 10.45 -4.81 15.10
CA LEU A 193 11.76 -5.18 15.64
C LEU A 193 12.92 -4.75 14.74
N VAL A 194 12.75 -4.83 13.44
CA VAL A 194 13.77 -4.41 12.46
C VAL A 194 13.90 -2.89 12.41
N LEU A 195 12.77 -2.16 12.35
CA LEU A 195 12.80 -0.69 12.20
C LEU A 195 13.11 0.04 13.49
N LEU A 196 12.81 -0.55 14.66
CA LEU A 196 13.09 0.09 15.94
C LEU A 196 14.55 0.53 16.06
N PRO A 197 15.57 -0.37 15.99
CA PRO A 197 16.96 0.06 16.10
C PRO A 197 17.39 0.98 14.95
N ILE A 198 16.88 0.76 13.73
CA ILE A 198 17.24 1.58 12.57
C ILE A 198 16.73 3.02 12.72
N SER A 199 15.43 3.19 13.05
CA SER A 199 14.84 4.51 13.26
C SER A 199 15.51 5.25 14.42
N PHE A 200 15.76 4.55 15.53
CA PHE A 200 16.41 5.13 16.70
C PHE A 200 17.84 5.57 16.42
N PHE A 201 18.61 4.78 15.68
CA PHE A 201 20.00 5.11 15.38
C PHE A 201 20.15 6.25 14.36
N PHE A 202 19.33 6.22 13.29
CA PHE A 202 19.50 7.17 12.17
C PHE A 202 18.67 8.45 12.31
N GLU A 203 17.49 8.41 12.90
CA GLU A 203 16.56 9.56 12.97
C GLU A 203 16.34 10.11 14.38
N GLN A 204 16.74 9.38 15.43
CA GLN A 204 16.70 9.80 16.82
C GLN A 204 15.37 10.49 17.21
N PRO A 205 14.22 9.79 17.10
CA PRO A 205 12.89 10.41 17.25
C PRO A 205 12.62 11.06 18.61
N TRP A 206 13.39 10.73 19.64
CA TRP A 206 13.30 11.35 20.96
C TRP A 206 13.82 12.80 21.02
N ASN A 207 14.60 13.23 20.03
CA ASN A 207 15.11 14.60 19.93
C ASN A 207 14.15 15.54 19.18
N LEU A 208 13.02 15.01 18.68
CA LEU A 208 12.07 15.77 17.90
C LEU A 208 11.07 16.50 18.81
N ALA A 209 10.65 17.69 18.39
CA ALA A 209 9.49 18.40 18.92
C ALA A 209 8.35 18.34 17.88
N PRO A 210 7.63 17.22 17.78
CA PRO A 210 6.70 17.01 16.69
C PRO A 210 5.43 17.86 16.85
N ARG A 211 4.89 18.29 15.71
CA ARG A 211 3.57 18.92 15.64
C ARG A 211 2.48 17.90 16.03
N LEU A 212 1.43 18.39 16.66
CA LEU A 212 0.32 17.55 17.10
C LEU A 212 -0.38 16.86 15.90
N ASP A 213 -0.58 17.58 14.79
CA ASP A 213 -1.20 17.06 13.58
C ASP A 213 -0.38 15.92 12.95
N SER A 214 0.95 16.04 12.94
CA SER A 214 1.86 15.00 12.46
C SER A 214 1.79 13.74 13.32
N THR A 215 1.71 13.91 14.65
CA THR A 215 1.60 12.80 15.60
C THR A 215 0.25 12.08 15.48
N ILE A 216 -0.85 12.83 15.40
CA ILE A 216 -2.20 12.26 15.19
C ILE A 216 -2.25 11.50 13.86
N SER A 217 -1.73 12.09 12.78
CA SER A 217 -1.66 11.45 11.46
C SER A 217 -0.89 10.13 11.51
N LEU A 218 0.20 10.09 12.26
CA LEU A 218 1.04 8.91 12.40
C LEU A 218 0.36 7.79 13.20
N ILE A 219 -0.31 8.11 14.30
CA ILE A 219 -1.12 7.17 15.08
C ILE A 219 -2.27 6.63 14.21
N TYR A 220 -2.95 7.51 13.45
CA TYR A 220 -3.98 7.11 12.50
C TYR A 220 -3.45 6.13 11.44
N LEU A 221 -2.28 6.42 10.85
CA LEU A 221 -1.62 5.54 9.88
C LEU A 221 -1.40 4.13 10.44
N GLY A 222 -0.96 4.03 11.67
CA GLY A 222 -0.76 2.74 12.33
C GLY A 222 -2.08 2.04 12.61
N ILE A 223 -2.91 2.62 13.44
CA ILE A 223 -4.13 1.98 13.95
C ILE A 223 -5.13 1.69 12.81
N PHE A 224 -5.47 2.73 12.03
CA PHE A 224 -6.52 2.61 11.02
C PHE A 224 -5.99 2.09 9.68
N SER A 225 -4.99 2.76 9.07
CA SER A 225 -4.56 2.43 7.71
C SER A 225 -3.71 1.16 7.63
N THR A 226 -3.14 0.71 8.75
CA THR A 226 -2.39 -0.54 8.82
C THR A 226 -3.16 -1.62 9.58
N GLY A 227 -3.44 -1.44 10.87
CA GLY A 227 -4.07 -2.48 11.69
C GLY A 227 -5.50 -2.80 11.27
N ILE A 228 -6.43 -1.84 11.44
CA ILE A 228 -7.86 -2.05 11.18
C ILE A 228 -8.13 -2.34 9.70
N ALA A 229 -7.46 -1.62 8.78
CA ALA A 229 -7.64 -1.84 7.35
C ALA A 229 -7.26 -3.27 6.92
N TRP A 230 -6.19 -3.86 7.49
CA TRP A 230 -5.83 -5.24 7.19
C TRP A 230 -6.86 -6.23 7.72
N LEU A 231 -7.43 -6.00 8.90
CA LEU A 231 -8.50 -6.83 9.45
C LEU A 231 -9.76 -6.75 8.58
N LEU A 232 -10.13 -5.55 8.14
CA LEU A 232 -11.25 -5.32 7.23
C LEU A 232 -11.02 -5.97 5.87
N ARG A 233 -9.82 -5.85 5.31
CA ARG A 233 -9.42 -6.55 4.08
C ARG A 233 -9.61 -8.06 4.20
N PHE A 234 -9.15 -8.67 5.30
CA PHE A 234 -9.31 -10.12 5.50
C PHE A 234 -10.78 -10.53 5.64
N TYR A 235 -11.59 -9.70 6.30
CA TYR A 235 -13.03 -9.93 6.37
C TYR A 235 -13.66 -9.95 4.97
N ILE A 236 -13.40 -8.94 4.16
CA ILE A 236 -13.91 -8.83 2.78
C ILE A 236 -13.41 -10.01 1.93
N LEU A 237 -12.11 -10.33 2.01
CA LEU A 237 -11.51 -11.43 1.25
C LEU A 237 -12.15 -12.78 1.60
N LYS A 238 -12.42 -13.04 2.86
CA LYS A 238 -13.03 -14.28 3.35
C LYS A 238 -14.47 -14.45 2.87
N HIS A 239 -15.27 -13.38 2.84
CA HIS A 239 -16.70 -13.46 2.55
C HIS A 239 -17.04 -13.26 1.06
N ASN A 240 -16.32 -12.38 0.38
CA ASN A 240 -16.61 -11.96 -0.98
C ASN A 240 -15.55 -12.35 -2.01
N GLY A 241 -14.37 -12.79 -1.56
CA GLY A 241 -13.29 -13.26 -2.41
C GLY A 241 -12.39 -12.17 -2.98
N LEU A 242 -11.33 -12.61 -3.65
CA LEU A 242 -10.24 -11.76 -4.13
C LEU A 242 -10.70 -10.77 -5.22
N VAL A 243 -11.59 -11.20 -6.12
CA VAL A 243 -12.05 -10.35 -7.24
C VAL A 243 -12.86 -9.16 -6.75
N PHE A 244 -13.69 -9.36 -5.72
CA PHE A 244 -14.45 -8.28 -5.10
C PHE A 244 -13.50 -7.33 -4.35
N GLN A 245 -12.61 -7.85 -3.52
CA GLN A 245 -11.64 -7.05 -2.76
C GLN A 245 -10.72 -6.24 -3.68
N ALA A 246 -10.33 -6.77 -4.84
CA ALA A 246 -9.45 -6.07 -5.78
C ALA A 246 -10.07 -4.77 -6.36
N GLN A 247 -11.39 -4.57 -6.24
CA GLN A 247 -12.04 -3.33 -6.69
C GLN A 247 -11.61 -2.09 -5.88
N VAL A 248 -11.09 -2.29 -4.66
CA VAL A 248 -10.47 -1.22 -3.85
C VAL A 248 -9.42 -0.45 -4.64
N ALA A 249 -8.65 -1.12 -5.49
CA ALA A 249 -7.58 -0.49 -6.28
C ALA A 249 -8.07 0.62 -7.24
N TYR A 250 -9.33 0.58 -7.65
CA TYR A 250 -9.93 1.64 -8.47
C TYR A 250 -10.37 2.85 -7.64
N LEU A 251 -10.80 2.62 -6.40
CA LEU A 251 -11.34 3.66 -5.53
C LEU A 251 -10.24 4.47 -4.82
N ILE A 252 -9.14 3.81 -4.46
CA ILE A 252 -8.03 4.45 -3.74
C ILE A 252 -7.52 5.72 -4.43
N PRO A 253 -7.16 5.74 -5.72
CA PRO A 253 -6.62 6.94 -6.34
C PRO A 253 -7.68 8.04 -6.49
N ILE A 254 -8.94 7.71 -6.68
CA ILE A 254 -10.04 8.68 -6.72
C ILE A 254 -10.16 9.39 -5.38
N PHE A 255 -10.30 8.62 -4.29
CA PHE A 255 -10.38 9.19 -2.94
C PHE A 255 -9.08 9.88 -2.54
N GLY A 256 -7.90 9.38 -2.98
CA GLY A 256 -6.62 10.00 -2.68
C GLY A 256 -6.49 11.41 -3.27
N VAL A 257 -6.94 11.60 -4.51
CA VAL A 257 -6.98 12.92 -5.16
C VAL A 257 -7.98 13.84 -4.45
N ILE A 258 -9.18 13.35 -4.15
CA ILE A 258 -10.21 14.13 -3.44
C ILE A 258 -9.72 14.56 -2.07
N LEU A 259 -9.14 13.65 -1.28
CA LEU A 259 -8.65 13.93 0.07
C LEU A 259 -7.43 14.87 0.06
N GLY A 260 -6.51 14.72 -0.90
CA GLY A 260 -5.39 15.65 -1.07
C GLY A 260 -5.86 17.07 -1.36
N PHE A 261 -6.86 17.22 -2.23
CA PHE A 261 -7.48 18.51 -2.51
C PHE A 261 -8.20 19.09 -1.28
N LEU A 262 -9.08 18.32 -0.64
CA LEU A 262 -9.93 18.83 0.44
C LEU A 262 -9.16 19.12 1.74
N ILE A 263 -8.13 18.33 2.06
CA ILE A 263 -7.44 18.38 3.36
C ILE A 263 -6.14 19.17 3.26
N LEU A 264 -5.38 18.97 2.18
CA LEU A 264 -4.07 19.61 2.01
C LEU A 264 -4.09 20.78 1.02
N ASN A 265 -5.26 21.13 0.45
CA ASN A 265 -5.41 22.15 -0.59
C ASN A 265 -4.48 21.91 -1.80
N GLU A 266 -4.21 20.63 -2.12
CA GLU A 266 -3.41 20.26 -3.28
C GLU A 266 -4.15 20.61 -4.57
N ALA A 267 -3.47 21.24 -5.53
CA ALA A 267 -4.08 21.60 -6.81
C ALA A 267 -4.38 20.34 -7.65
N ILE A 268 -5.64 20.19 -8.09
CA ILE A 268 -6.02 19.15 -9.05
C ILE A 268 -5.74 19.69 -10.45
N THR A 269 -4.66 19.24 -11.07
CA THR A 269 -4.31 19.63 -12.43
C THR A 269 -5.04 18.77 -13.46
N SER A 270 -5.26 19.30 -14.67
CA SER A 270 -5.80 18.50 -15.78
C SER A 270 -4.95 17.26 -16.07
N LYS A 271 -3.63 17.36 -15.90
CA LYS A 271 -2.70 16.21 -16.03
C LYS A 271 -2.99 15.14 -15.00
N ALA A 272 -3.25 15.50 -13.73
CA ALA A 272 -3.60 14.54 -12.69
C ALA A 272 -4.89 13.78 -13.02
N ILE A 273 -5.91 14.47 -13.54
CA ILE A 273 -7.18 13.86 -13.95
C ILE A 273 -6.97 12.91 -15.14
N ILE A 274 -6.29 13.34 -16.19
CA ILE A 274 -6.03 12.51 -17.37
C ILE A 274 -5.22 11.27 -16.99
N SER A 275 -4.19 11.44 -16.17
CA SER A 275 -3.36 10.35 -15.69
C SER A 275 -4.13 9.36 -14.81
N LEU A 276 -4.98 9.86 -13.91
CA LEU A 276 -5.87 9.04 -13.09
C LEU A 276 -6.79 8.17 -13.97
N ILE A 277 -7.40 8.77 -14.99
CA ILE A 277 -8.26 8.05 -15.95
C ILE A 277 -7.45 6.99 -16.70
N ALA A 278 -6.27 7.33 -17.21
CA ALA A 278 -5.41 6.40 -17.94
C ALA A 278 -4.98 5.20 -17.05
N VAL A 279 -4.60 5.44 -15.80
CA VAL A 279 -4.25 4.37 -14.84
C VAL A 279 -5.46 3.47 -14.58
N ILE A 280 -6.64 4.02 -14.33
CA ILE A 280 -7.87 3.25 -14.09
C ILE A 280 -8.23 2.39 -15.31
N ILE A 281 -8.16 2.97 -16.52
CA ILE A 281 -8.40 2.25 -17.77
C ILE A 281 -7.37 1.12 -17.94
N GLY A 282 -6.09 1.40 -17.69
CA GLY A 282 -5.01 0.41 -17.75
C GLY A 282 -5.28 -0.78 -16.84
N ILE A 283 -5.66 -0.53 -15.58
CA ILE A 283 -6.02 -1.58 -14.61
C ILE A 283 -7.24 -2.38 -15.10
N TYR A 284 -8.26 -1.72 -15.63
CA TYR A 284 -9.45 -2.37 -16.17
C TYR A 284 -9.11 -3.31 -17.33
N ILE A 285 -8.28 -2.86 -18.29
CA ILE A 285 -7.83 -3.66 -19.44
C ILE A 285 -7.02 -4.87 -18.97
N VAL A 286 -6.06 -4.70 -18.05
CA VAL A 286 -5.28 -5.81 -17.48
C VAL A 286 -6.20 -6.84 -16.83
N LYS A 287 -7.19 -6.41 -16.03
CA LYS A 287 -8.17 -7.30 -15.41
C LYS A 287 -8.98 -8.09 -16.45
N LYS A 288 -9.40 -7.44 -17.55
CA LYS A 288 -10.09 -8.12 -18.66
C LYS A 288 -9.19 -9.16 -19.33
N GLY A 289 -7.92 -8.83 -19.57
CA GLY A 289 -6.93 -9.74 -20.12
C GLY A 289 -6.63 -10.95 -19.22
N SER A 290 -6.74 -10.81 -17.89
CA SER A 290 -6.55 -11.92 -16.94
C SER A 290 -7.67 -12.97 -16.95
N LYS A 291 -8.85 -12.62 -17.45
CA LYS A 291 -9.98 -13.57 -17.59
C LYS A 291 -9.87 -14.45 -18.85
N ILE A 292 -9.04 -14.08 -19.81
CA ILE A 292 -8.86 -14.81 -21.05
C ILE A 292 -7.79 -15.86 -20.80
N LYS A 293 -8.18 -17.12 -20.66
CA LYS A 293 -7.25 -18.25 -20.64
C LYS A 293 -6.57 -18.32 -22.02
N ILE A 294 -5.26 -18.24 -22.04
CA ILE A 294 -4.46 -18.59 -23.24
C ILE A 294 -4.48 -20.12 -23.27
N PHE A 295 -5.13 -20.70 -24.29
CA PHE A 295 -5.07 -22.14 -24.58
C PHE A 295 -3.66 -22.56 -24.97
#